data_d456461e4798913ac7baef8e0199fd8b
#
_entry.id   d456461e4798913ac7baef8e0199fd8b
#
_cell.length_a   1.000
_cell.length_b   1.000
_cell.length_c   1.000
_cell.angle_alpha   90.00
_cell.angle_beta   90.00
_cell.angle_gamma   90.00
#
_symmetry.space_group_name_H-M   'P 1'
#
loop_
_entity.id
_entity.type
_entity.pdbx_description
1 polymer ?
#
loop_
_entity_poly.entity_id
_entity_poly.type
_entity_poly.pdbx_seq_one_letter_code
_entity_poly.pdbx_strand_id
1 'polypeptide(L)'
;MKRGMDKGWDVSVYRRLALALPGAVEASHMGAPDFRINGRIFTTLAYGHKGLGTLMLSPEQQAMFVGEAPEYFSAVPGGWGRAGATLVRVDAPESVLAGALSTAFQAVVAKQAAKKNDGKKPVAAKKKA
;
A
#
# COMPACT_ATOMS: atom_id res chain seq x y z
N MET A 1 -21.02 17.75 -8.47
CA MET A 1 -20.94 17.21 -8.09
C MET A 1 -20.71 16.74 -7.89
N LYS A 2 -20.80 16.72 -7.97
CA LYS A 2 -20.72 16.07 -7.63
C LYS A 2 -20.38 15.58 -7.11
N ARG A 3 -20.54 15.71 -7.00
CA ARG A 3 -20.31 15.02 -6.44
C ARG A 3 -20.27 14.52 -5.90
N GLY A 4 -20.44 14.57 -5.91
CA GLY A 4 -20.56 13.79 -5.19
C GLY A 4 -20.68 13.33 -4.92
N MET A 5 -21.07 13.67 -4.86
CA MET A 5 -21.22 13.10 -4.54
C MET A 5 -21.18 12.48 -4.29
N ASP A 6 -21.62 12.62 -4.39
CA ASP A 6 -21.50 11.78 -4.12
C ASP A 6 -21.01 11.09 -3.90
N LYS A 7 -21.58 11.48 -4.26
CA LYS A 7 -21.20 10.45 -3.76
C LYS A 7 -19.82 9.89 -3.74
N GLY A 8 -19.22 9.84 -3.83
CA GLY A 8 -17.99 9.10 -3.72
C GLY A 8 -16.77 9.94 -3.94
N TRP A 9 -15.64 9.47 -3.48
CA TRP A 9 -14.36 10.10 -3.69
C TRP A 9 -13.81 9.68 -5.05
N ASP A 10 -13.09 10.58 -5.70
CA ASP A 10 -12.44 10.27 -6.98
C ASP A 10 -11.14 9.53 -6.70
N VAL A 11 -11.11 8.25 -7.03
CA VAL A 11 -9.94 7.40 -6.81
C VAL A 11 -9.18 7.10 -8.09
N SER A 12 -9.50 7.82 -9.19
CA SER A 12 -8.93 7.51 -10.49
C SER A 12 -7.42 7.71 -10.54
N VAL A 13 -6.91 8.77 -9.92
CA VAL A 13 -5.46 9.01 -9.88
C VAL A 13 -4.78 7.91 -9.07
N TYR A 14 -5.34 7.58 -7.91
CA TYR A 14 -4.81 6.52 -7.06
C TYR A 14 -4.71 5.20 -7.84
N ARG A 15 -5.81 4.83 -8.51
CA ARG A 15 -5.84 3.60 -9.31
C ARG A 15 -4.80 3.63 -10.42
N ARG A 16 -4.73 4.74 -11.14
CA ARG A 16 -3.78 4.88 -12.25
C ARG A 16 -2.34 4.70 -11.78
N LEU A 17 -2.01 5.34 -10.67
CA LEU A 17 -0.65 5.26 -10.12
C LEU A 17 -0.31 3.86 -9.63
N ALA A 18 -1.26 3.19 -9.00
CA ALA A 18 -1.04 1.82 -8.53
C ALA A 18 -0.80 0.87 -9.72
N LEU A 19 -1.60 1.02 -10.77
CA LEU A 19 -1.50 0.15 -11.94
C LEU A 19 -0.30 0.47 -12.83
N ALA A 20 0.31 1.64 -12.64
CA ALA A 20 1.52 1.99 -13.39
C ALA A 20 2.76 1.26 -12.86
N LEU A 21 2.69 0.67 -11.68
CA LEU A 21 3.84 -0.06 -11.12
C LEU A 21 4.01 -1.39 -11.86
N PRO A 22 5.26 -1.81 -12.11
CA PRO A 22 5.50 -2.99 -12.97
C PRO A 22 4.89 -4.26 -12.41
N GLY A 23 4.04 -4.90 -13.20
CA GLY A 23 3.41 -6.17 -12.82
C GLY A 23 2.22 -6.03 -11.88
N ALA A 24 1.84 -4.81 -11.52
CA ALA A 24 0.69 -4.60 -10.64
C ALA A 24 -0.61 -4.93 -11.36
N VAL A 25 -1.51 -5.61 -10.66
CA VAL A 25 -2.83 -5.96 -11.20
C VAL A 25 -3.89 -5.55 -10.19
N GLU A 26 -5.05 -5.20 -10.71
CA GLU A 26 -6.21 -4.88 -9.86
C GLU A 26 -7.04 -6.14 -9.65
N ALA A 27 -7.50 -6.33 -8.41
CA ALA A 27 -8.43 -7.40 -8.07
C ALA A 27 -9.43 -6.80 -7.09
N SER A 28 -10.21 -7.62 -6.44
CA SER A 28 -11.13 -7.13 -5.44
C SER A 28 -11.22 -8.13 -4.31
N HIS A 29 -11.56 -7.63 -3.14
CA HIS A 29 -11.75 -8.43 -1.96
C HIS A 29 -12.93 -7.85 -1.18
N MET A 30 -13.96 -8.66 -0.98
CA MET A 30 -15.16 -8.23 -0.27
C MET A 30 -15.77 -6.96 -0.84
N GLY A 31 -15.78 -6.87 -2.18
CA GLY A 31 -16.39 -5.74 -2.87
C GLY A 31 -15.54 -4.50 -3.00
N ALA A 32 -14.32 -4.50 -2.46
CA ALA A 32 -13.44 -3.35 -2.55
C ALA A 32 -12.26 -3.65 -3.48
N PRO A 33 -11.86 -2.68 -4.32
CA PRO A 33 -10.70 -2.89 -5.19
C PRO A 33 -9.42 -2.99 -4.36
N ASP A 34 -8.53 -3.86 -4.80
CA ASP A 34 -7.18 -3.89 -4.27
C ASP A 34 -6.19 -4.06 -5.42
N PHE A 35 -4.92 -3.87 -5.12
CA PHE A 35 -3.86 -3.91 -6.12
C PHE A 35 -2.77 -4.83 -5.62
N ARG A 36 -2.33 -5.75 -6.49
CA ARG A 36 -1.46 -6.85 -6.10
C ARG A 36 -0.24 -6.94 -7.00
N ILE A 37 0.81 -7.47 -6.42
CA ILE A 37 2.01 -7.87 -7.17
C ILE A 37 2.35 -9.29 -6.75
N ASN A 38 2.43 -10.18 -7.74
CA ASN A 38 2.69 -11.60 -7.53
C ASN A 38 1.73 -12.22 -6.51
N GLY A 39 0.43 -11.83 -6.63
CA GLY A 39 -0.63 -12.35 -5.77
C GLY A 39 -0.73 -11.72 -4.39
N ARG A 40 0.12 -10.77 -4.06
CA ARG A 40 0.16 -10.14 -2.74
C ARG A 40 -0.34 -8.70 -2.83
N ILE A 41 -1.27 -8.33 -1.96
CA ILE A 41 -1.81 -6.97 -1.93
C ILE A 41 -0.75 -6.00 -1.42
N PHE A 42 -0.51 -4.90 -2.17
CA PHE A 42 0.33 -3.82 -1.67
C PHE A 42 -0.48 -2.57 -1.32
N THR A 43 -1.69 -2.44 -1.86
CA THR A 43 -2.59 -1.34 -1.48
C THR A 43 -4.03 -1.78 -1.72
N THR A 44 -4.96 -1.21 -0.96
CA THR A 44 -6.39 -1.48 -1.13
C THR A 44 -7.19 -0.19 -1.08
N LEU A 45 -8.40 -0.23 -1.63
CA LEU A 45 -9.38 0.85 -1.52
C LEU A 45 -10.55 0.45 -0.62
N ALA A 46 -10.29 -0.41 0.38
CA ALA A 46 -11.32 -0.82 1.34
C ALA A 46 -11.93 0.38 2.08
N TYR A 47 -11.15 1.44 2.29
CA TYR A 47 -11.63 2.68 2.90
C TYR A 47 -11.83 3.79 1.85
N GLY A 48 -11.96 3.41 0.58
CA GLY A 48 -12.15 4.39 -0.50
C GLY A 48 -13.38 5.25 -0.32
N HIS A 49 -14.43 4.69 0.29
CA HIS A 49 -15.65 5.44 0.57
C HIS A 49 -15.44 6.57 1.59
N LYS A 50 -14.33 6.53 2.30
CA LYS A 50 -13.94 7.59 3.24
C LYS A 50 -12.84 8.49 2.67
N GLY A 51 -12.50 8.29 1.40
CA GLY A 51 -11.44 9.07 0.77
C GLY A 51 -10.04 8.63 1.16
N LEU A 52 -9.89 7.36 1.57
CA LEU A 52 -8.63 6.85 2.07
C LEU A 52 -8.22 5.58 1.32
N GLY A 53 -6.95 5.51 0.95
CA GLY A 53 -6.34 4.27 0.50
C GLY A 53 -5.58 3.65 1.66
N THR A 54 -5.31 2.36 1.59
CA THR A 54 -4.55 1.64 2.60
C THR A 54 -3.30 1.07 1.98
N LEU A 55 -2.15 1.42 2.56
CA LEU A 55 -0.84 1.00 2.08
C LEU A 55 -0.27 -0.09 2.98
N MET A 56 0.31 -1.12 2.39
CA MET A 56 0.96 -2.20 3.15
C MET A 56 2.42 -1.84 3.37
N LEU A 57 2.71 -1.13 4.45
CA LEU A 57 4.06 -0.66 4.78
C LEU A 57 4.60 -1.44 5.98
N SER A 58 5.90 -1.33 6.21
CA SER A 58 6.49 -1.78 7.47
C SER A 58 6.16 -0.74 8.55
N PRO A 59 6.26 -1.12 9.84
CA PRO A 59 6.07 -0.13 10.91
C PRO A 59 7.02 1.06 10.82
N GLU A 60 8.25 0.82 10.38
CA GLU A 60 9.25 1.89 10.23
C GLU A 60 8.84 2.86 9.11
N GLN A 61 8.38 2.33 7.98
CA GLN A 61 7.91 3.16 6.87
C GLN A 61 6.66 3.94 7.27
N GLN A 62 5.75 3.30 7.98
CA GLN A 62 4.56 3.97 8.50
C GLN A 62 4.95 5.16 9.37
N ALA A 63 5.87 4.94 10.31
CA ALA A 63 6.31 6.00 11.22
C ALA A 63 6.91 7.17 10.44
N MET A 64 7.68 6.86 9.39
CA MET A 64 8.31 7.89 8.57
C MET A 64 7.25 8.73 7.85
N PHE A 65 6.30 8.09 7.16
CA PHE A 65 5.28 8.83 6.42
C PHE A 65 4.37 9.63 7.34
N VAL A 66 3.93 9.02 8.44
CA VAL A 66 3.05 9.71 9.38
C VAL A 66 3.78 10.89 10.03
N GLY A 67 5.07 10.70 10.35
CA GLY A 67 5.86 11.78 10.96
C GLY A 67 6.12 12.94 10.01
N GLU A 68 6.35 12.64 8.74
CA GLU A 68 6.68 13.67 7.75
C GLU A 68 5.46 14.39 7.20
N ALA A 69 4.34 13.69 7.07
CA ALA A 69 3.16 14.26 6.43
C ALA A 69 1.87 13.77 7.11
N PRO A 70 1.70 14.12 8.39
CA PRO A 70 0.51 13.67 9.11
C PRO A 70 -0.80 14.21 8.54
N GLU A 71 -0.73 15.23 7.70
CA GLU A 71 -1.93 15.74 7.02
C GLU A 71 -2.46 14.76 5.98
N TYR A 72 -1.62 13.84 5.49
CA TYR A 72 -2.03 12.86 4.48
C TYR A 72 -2.04 11.43 4.99
N PHE A 73 -1.22 11.11 6.00
CA PHE A 73 -1.01 9.73 6.43
C PHE A 73 -1.39 9.52 7.89
N SER A 74 -1.99 8.34 8.17
CA SER A 74 -2.28 7.93 9.54
C SER A 74 -2.26 6.40 9.59
N ALA A 75 -2.04 5.85 10.79
CA ALA A 75 -2.06 4.40 10.96
C ALA A 75 -3.50 3.88 10.88
N VAL A 76 -3.67 2.70 10.29
CA VAL A 76 -4.95 1.99 10.37
C VAL A 76 -5.20 1.66 11.85
N PRO A 77 -6.42 1.86 12.36
CA PRO A 77 -6.70 1.50 13.76
C PRO A 77 -6.53 -0.01 14.01
N GLY A 78 -6.03 -0.34 15.18
CA GLY A 78 -5.95 -1.72 15.63
C GLY A 78 -4.68 -2.46 15.21
N GLY A 79 -4.73 -3.77 15.27
CA GLY A 79 -3.56 -4.62 15.04
C GLY A 79 -2.97 -4.50 13.65
N TRP A 80 -3.82 -4.30 12.65
CA TRP A 80 -3.37 -4.15 11.27
C TRP A 80 -2.46 -2.92 11.15
N GLY A 81 -2.88 -1.80 11.76
CA GLY A 81 -2.04 -0.58 11.79
C GLY A 81 -0.75 -0.79 12.54
N ARG A 82 -0.79 -1.55 13.64
CA ARG A 82 0.44 -1.86 14.39
C ARG A 82 1.44 -2.66 13.55
N ALA A 83 0.94 -3.43 12.61
CA ALA A 83 1.79 -4.22 11.70
C ALA A 83 2.34 -3.36 10.54
N GLY A 84 1.89 -2.11 10.42
CA GLY A 84 2.39 -1.18 9.42
C GLY A 84 1.36 -0.66 8.42
N ALA A 85 0.15 -1.21 8.42
CA ALA A 85 -0.89 -0.74 7.49
C ALA A 85 -1.18 0.73 7.74
N THR A 86 -1.17 1.52 6.67
CA THR A 86 -1.19 2.98 6.75
C THR A 86 -2.25 3.55 5.83
N LEU A 87 -3.05 4.48 6.35
CA LEU A 87 -4.04 5.18 5.55
C LEU A 87 -3.40 6.39 4.88
N VAL A 88 -3.82 6.66 3.64
CA VAL A 88 -3.41 7.86 2.93
C VAL A 88 -4.62 8.49 2.27
N ARG A 89 -4.70 9.81 2.29
CA ARG A 89 -5.79 10.53 1.63
C ARG A 89 -5.65 10.36 0.12
N VAL A 90 -6.72 9.93 -0.55
CA VAL A 90 -6.69 9.73 -2.01
C VAL A 90 -6.59 11.06 -2.75
N ASP A 91 -6.91 12.19 -2.09
CA ASP A 91 -6.80 13.52 -2.68
C ASP A 91 -5.46 14.20 -2.37
N ALA A 92 -4.50 13.47 -1.82
CA ALA A 92 -3.15 13.99 -1.64
C ALA A 92 -2.52 14.32 -3.00
N PRO A 93 -1.52 15.20 -3.04
CA PRO A 93 -0.85 15.50 -4.31
C PRO A 93 -0.36 14.24 -4.99
N GLU A 94 -0.39 14.24 -6.31
CA GLU A 94 -0.02 13.07 -7.10
C GLU A 94 1.38 12.57 -6.76
N SER A 95 2.34 13.48 -6.55
CA SER A 95 3.71 13.09 -6.19
C SER A 95 3.77 12.37 -4.85
N VAL A 96 2.94 12.78 -3.90
CA VAL A 96 2.85 12.11 -2.60
C VAL A 96 2.30 10.70 -2.77
N LEU A 97 1.21 10.57 -3.53
CA LEU A 97 0.60 9.26 -3.78
C LEU A 97 1.55 8.34 -4.53
N ALA A 98 2.24 8.87 -5.55
CA ALA A 98 3.17 8.05 -6.33
C ALA A 98 4.30 7.50 -5.47
N GLY A 99 4.88 8.33 -4.61
CA GLY A 99 5.93 7.89 -3.71
C GLY A 99 5.47 6.87 -2.70
N ALA A 100 4.28 7.09 -2.13
CA ALA A 100 3.71 6.19 -1.14
C ALA A 100 3.38 4.83 -1.76
N LEU A 101 2.75 4.83 -2.92
CA LEU A 101 2.39 3.58 -3.61
C LEU A 101 3.63 2.81 -4.03
N SER A 102 4.65 3.51 -4.53
CA SER A 102 5.91 2.88 -4.89
C SER A 102 6.57 2.23 -3.67
N THR A 103 6.54 2.92 -2.53
CA THR A 103 7.13 2.39 -1.30
C THR A 103 6.41 1.13 -0.84
N ALA A 104 5.07 1.14 -0.86
CA ALA A 104 4.29 -0.04 -0.49
C ALA A 104 4.58 -1.21 -1.44
N PHE A 105 4.64 -0.93 -2.73
CA PHE A 105 4.95 -1.92 -3.75
C PHE A 105 6.34 -2.54 -3.48
N GLN A 106 7.35 -1.70 -3.27
CA GLN A 106 8.71 -2.15 -3.01
C GLN A 106 8.80 -2.96 -1.70
N ALA A 107 8.04 -2.56 -0.69
CA ALA A 107 8.01 -3.28 0.59
C ALA A 107 7.50 -4.71 0.40
N VAL A 108 6.44 -4.87 -0.39
CA VAL A 108 5.88 -6.19 -0.65
C VAL A 108 6.86 -7.03 -1.49
N VAL A 109 7.45 -6.44 -2.53
CA VAL A 109 8.43 -7.13 -3.37
C VAL A 109 9.63 -7.58 -2.54
N ALA A 110 10.14 -6.71 -1.67
CA ALA A 110 11.28 -7.04 -0.82
C ALA A 110 10.94 -8.18 0.15
N LYS A 111 9.74 -8.15 0.71
CA LYS A 111 9.29 -9.22 1.62
C LYS A 111 9.16 -10.55 0.88
N GLN A 112 8.65 -10.52 -0.35
CA GLN A 112 8.56 -11.72 -1.18
C GLN A 112 9.94 -12.29 -1.49
N ALA A 113 10.91 -11.44 -1.81
CA ALA A 113 12.26 -11.86 -2.11
C ALA A 113 12.94 -12.47 -0.88
N ALA A 114 12.77 -11.83 0.28
CA ALA A 114 13.35 -12.33 1.53
C ALA A 114 12.77 -13.69 1.90
N LYS A 115 11.46 -13.85 1.77
CA LYS A 115 10.79 -15.11 2.08
C LYS A 115 11.23 -16.20 1.12
N LYS A 116 11.38 -15.88 -0.16
CA LYS A 116 11.83 -16.82 -1.15
C LYS A 116 13.25 -17.29 -0.86
N ASN A 117 14.13 -16.37 -0.46
CA ASN A 117 15.51 -16.70 -0.08
C ASN A 117 15.54 -17.61 1.14
N ASP A 118 14.74 -17.32 2.14
CA ASP A 118 14.63 -18.15 3.33
C ASP A 118 14.18 -19.57 2.96
N GLY A 119 13.25 -19.66 2.08
CA GLY A 119 12.74 -20.96 1.65
C GLY A 119 13.77 -21.80 0.92
N LYS A 120 14.72 -21.14 0.30
CA LYS A 120 15.81 -21.84 -0.35
C LYS A 120 16.84 -22.34 0.63
N LYS A 121 17.31 -21.99 1.37
CA LYS A 121 18.26 -22.30 2.24
C LYS A 121 19.10 -22.77 2.54
N PRO A 122 19.34 -22.67 2.59
CA PRO A 122 20.07 -22.78 3.01
C PRO A 122 21.06 -22.38 2.91
N VAL A 123 20.95 -22.09 2.69
CA VAL A 123 21.78 -21.79 2.64
C VAL A 123 22.46 -21.21 2.93
N ALA A 124 22.45 -21.13 3.09
CA ALA A 124 23.15 -20.69 3.51
C ALA A 124 23.70 -20.19 3.76
N ALA A 125 23.50 -20.12 3.80
CA ALA A 125 24.05 -19.86 4.18
C ALA A 125 24.49 -19.27 4.43
N LYS A 126 24.25 -19.20 4.56
CA LYS A 126 24.68 -18.88 4.94
C LYS A 126 25.36 -18.52 5.20
N LYS A 127 25.41 -18.53 5.31
CA LYS A 127 26.04 -18.36 5.74
C LYS A 127 26.64 -18.03 6.04
N LYS A 128 26.53 -17.96 6.22
CA LYS A 128 27.07 -17.75 6.71
C LYS A 128 27.49 -17.79 6.95
N ALA A 129 27.29 -17.91 6.92
CA ALA A 129 27.68 -18.00 7.31
C ALA A 129 28.03 -17.90 7.47
#